data_d956de6693143d175fb1a67e67398fd4
#
_entry.id   d956de6693143d175fb1a67e67398fd4
#
_cell.length_a   1.000
_cell.length_b   1.000
_cell.length_c   1.000
_cell.angle_alpha   90.00
_cell.angle_beta   90.00
_cell.angle_gamma   90.00
#
_symmetry.space_group_name_H-M   'P 1'
#
loop_
_entity.id
_entity.type
_entity.pdbx_description
1 polymer ?
#
loop_
_entity_poly.entity_id
_entity_poly.type
_entity_poly.pdbx_seq_one_letter_code
_entity_poly.pdbx_strand_id
1 'polypeptide(L)'
;PQIPLWDRPVVTAXVGGXICEVLLDTGADDTVLNNLQLEGKWXPKMIGGIGGFIKVKEYDNVTVEIEGREVQGTVLIGPTPVNIIGRNXLTGLGCTLNFPISKXETVPVKLKPGMDGPKVKQWPLSKEKIEALTAICQEMEQEGKISRIGPENPYNTPIFAIKKKDSTKWRKLVDFRELNKRTQDFWEVQLGIPHPGGLKQKQSVTVLDVGDAYFSCPLDPDFRKYTAFTIPSTNNETPGVRYQYNVLPQGWKGSPAIFQSSMTKILDPFRKENPDIEIYQYMDDLYVGSDLPLAEHRKRVELLREHLYQWGFTTPDKKHQKEPPF
;
A
#
# COMPACT_ATOMS: atom_id res chain seq x y z
N PRO A 1 -5.89 -7.18 1.57
CA PRO A 1 -5.86 -6.32 0.39
C PRO A 1 -6.68 -5.07 0.59
N GLN A 2 -6.35 -4.04 -0.17
CA GLN A 2 -7.10 -2.79 -0.13
C GLN A 2 -7.90 -2.64 -1.42
N ILE A 3 -9.14 -2.19 -1.26
CA ILE A 3 -10.03 -1.96 -2.39
C ILE A 3 -10.29 -0.46 -2.47
N PRO A 4 -9.85 0.21 -3.53
CA PRO A 4 -10.13 1.65 -3.66
C PRO A 4 -11.61 1.92 -3.87
N LEU A 5 -12.06 3.08 -3.41
CA LEU A 5 -13.49 3.35 -3.33
C LEU A 5 -14.02 4.34 -4.38
N TRP A 6 -13.24 4.77 -5.35
CA TRP A 6 -13.84 5.52 -6.45
C TRP A 6 -14.68 4.64 -7.35
N ASP A 7 -14.42 3.34 -7.36
CA ASP A 7 -15.34 2.38 -7.93
C ASP A 7 -16.09 1.72 -6.81
N ARG A 8 -17.23 1.14 -7.15
CA ARG A 8 -18.01 0.39 -6.18
C ARG A 8 -17.20 -0.82 -5.72
N PRO A 9 -17.14 -1.10 -4.41
CA PRO A 9 -16.38 -2.25 -3.94
C PRO A 9 -17.14 -3.56 -4.14
N VAL A 10 -17.09 -4.07 -5.38
CA VAL A 10 -17.75 -5.31 -5.77
C VAL A 10 -16.70 -6.40 -5.84
N VAL A 11 -16.96 -7.52 -5.16
CA VAL A 11 -16.04 -8.65 -5.13
C VAL A 11 -16.81 -9.95 -5.40
N THR A 12 -16.07 -10.99 -5.70
CA THR A 12 -16.64 -12.33 -5.84
C THR A 12 -16.64 -13.00 -4.48
N ALA A 13 -17.81 -13.61 -4.16
CA ALA A 13 -17.98 -14.28 -2.87
C ALA A 13 -18.52 -15.67 -3.08
N UNK A 14 -18.33 -16.51 -2.30
CA UNK A 14 -18.80 -17.74 -2.22
C UNK A 14 -19.69 -17.72 -1.11
N VAL A 15 -20.84 -17.97 -1.31
CA VAL A 15 -21.87 -17.99 -0.28
C VAL A 15 -22.60 -19.33 -0.33
N GLY A 16 -22.44 -20.09 0.73
CA GLY A 16 -23.01 -21.43 0.78
C GLY A 16 -22.63 -22.32 -0.39
N GLY A 17 -21.44 -22.12 -0.92
CA GLY A 17 -20.96 -22.87 -2.07
C GLY A 17 -21.25 -22.27 -3.43
N UNK A 18 -21.97 -21.25 -3.49
CA UNK A 18 -22.29 -20.64 -4.69
C UNK A 18 -21.53 -19.40 -4.84
N ILE A 19 -21.20 -19.23 -6.05
CA ILE A 19 -20.43 -18.04 -6.41
C ILE A 19 -21.34 -16.91 -6.84
N CYS A 20 -21.14 -15.72 -6.29
CA CYS A 20 -21.90 -14.56 -6.70
C CYS A 20 -21.06 -13.30 -6.51
N GLU A 21 -21.43 -12.25 -7.22
CA GLU A 21 -20.80 -10.93 -7.05
C GLU A 21 -21.57 -10.16 -6.03
N VAL A 22 -20.85 -9.51 -5.11
CA VAL A 22 -21.47 -8.80 -4.00
C VAL A 22 -20.82 -7.45 -3.82
N LEU A 23 -21.62 -6.50 -3.34
CA LEU A 23 -21.14 -5.19 -2.96
C LEU A 23 -20.84 -5.18 -1.46
N LEU A 24 -19.66 -4.75 -1.09
CA LEU A 24 -19.33 -4.62 0.33
C LEU A 24 -19.91 -3.31 0.83
N ASP A 25 -20.84 -3.39 1.79
CA ASP A 25 -21.64 -2.23 2.20
C ASP A 25 -21.54 -2.03 3.70
N THR A 26 -20.67 -1.12 4.12
CA THR A 26 -20.49 -0.83 5.53
C THR A 26 -21.70 -0.10 6.14
N GLY A 27 -22.58 0.43 5.30
CA GLY A 27 -23.79 1.07 5.79
C GLY A 27 -24.97 0.13 6.02
N ALA A 28 -24.80 -1.15 5.68
CA ALA A 28 -25.88 -2.14 5.84
C ALA A 28 -25.63 -2.98 7.08
N ASP A 29 -26.66 -3.16 7.89
CA ASP A 29 -26.56 -4.06 9.04
C ASP A 29 -26.46 -5.52 8.58
N ASP A 30 -27.23 -5.87 7.56
CA ASP A 30 -27.45 -7.24 7.16
C ASP A 30 -26.87 -7.54 5.80
N THR A 31 -26.70 -8.83 5.53
CA THR A 31 -26.25 -9.36 4.24
C THR A 31 -27.47 -9.87 3.49
N VAL A 32 -27.72 -9.31 2.32
CA VAL A 32 -28.92 -9.63 1.53
C VAL A 32 -28.52 -9.95 0.11
N LEU A 33 -28.94 -11.11 -0.36
CA LEU A 33 -28.63 -11.57 -1.71
C LEU A 33 -29.91 -11.88 -2.47
N ASN A 34 -29.83 -11.75 -3.78
CA ASN A 34 -30.95 -12.07 -4.66
C ASN A 34 -30.65 -13.33 -5.45
N ASN A 35 -31.68 -14.14 -5.66
CA ASN A 35 -31.62 -15.29 -6.58
C ASN A 35 -30.54 -16.31 -6.25
N LEU A 36 -30.30 -16.53 -4.97
CA LEU A 36 -29.38 -17.58 -4.55
C LEU A 36 -30.14 -18.62 -3.78
N GLN A 37 -29.95 -19.88 -4.12
CA GLN A 37 -30.62 -20.95 -3.40
C GLN A 37 -29.70 -21.55 -2.36
N LEU A 38 -30.10 -21.42 -1.10
CA LEU A 38 -29.35 -21.95 0.02
C LEU A 38 -30.06 -23.13 0.60
N GLU A 39 -29.29 -24.08 1.10
CA GLU A 39 -29.84 -25.24 1.76
C GLU A 39 -30.12 -24.96 3.22
N GLY A 40 -31.09 -25.63 3.78
CA GLY A 40 -31.35 -25.59 5.20
C GLY A 40 -32.57 -24.80 5.56
N LYS A 41 -32.76 -24.64 6.85
CA LYS A 41 -33.95 -23.96 7.40
C LYS A 41 -33.81 -22.46 7.26
N TRP A 42 -34.98 -21.88 7.11
CA TRP A 42 -35.08 -20.42 7.03
C TRP A 42 -36.34 -19.91 7.66
N UNK A 43 -36.20 -18.66 7.90
CA UNK A 43 -37.27 -18.06 8.48
C UNK A 43 -37.60 -16.87 7.68
N PRO A 44 -38.94 -16.57 7.70
CA PRO A 44 -39.28 -15.32 7.03
C PRO A 44 -38.96 -14.10 7.89
N LYS A 45 -38.60 -13.03 7.22
CA LYS A 45 -38.26 -11.79 7.92
C LYS A 45 -38.58 -10.61 7.03
N MET A 46 -38.90 -9.48 7.62
CA MET A 46 -39.05 -8.21 6.92
C MET A 46 -37.90 -7.30 7.26
N ILE A 47 -37.26 -6.75 6.25
CA ILE A 47 -36.17 -5.79 6.47
C ILE A 47 -36.48 -4.51 5.72
N GLY A 48 -36.03 -3.39 6.28
CA GLY A 48 -36.31 -2.08 5.73
C GLY A 48 -35.06 -1.32 5.34
N GLY A 49 -35.23 -0.47 4.34
CA GLY A 49 -34.19 0.45 3.92
C GLY A 49 -34.82 1.68 3.33
N ILE A 50 -34.01 2.46 2.63
CA ILE A 50 -34.54 3.60 1.91
C ILE A 50 -35.47 3.09 0.82
N GLY A 51 -36.69 3.46 0.85
CA GLY A 51 -37.63 3.00 -0.17
C GLY A 51 -38.61 1.97 0.30
N GLY A 52 -38.49 1.48 1.55
CA GLY A 52 -39.47 0.61 2.10
C GLY A 52 -38.92 -0.71 2.60
N PHE A 53 -39.85 -1.67 2.79
CA PHE A 53 -39.51 -2.96 3.36
C PHE A 53 -39.64 -4.04 2.32
N ILE A 54 -38.80 -5.06 2.45
CA ILE A 54 -38.92 -6.26 1.62
C ILE A 54 -38.99 -7.51 2.50
N LYS A 55 -39.60 -8.55 1.97
CA LYS A 55 -39.70 -9.83 2.65
C LYS A 55 -38.54 -10.71 2.21
N VAL A 56 -37.84 -11.29 3.17
CA VAL A 56 -36.68 -12.11 2.87
C VAL A 56 -36.76 -13.43 3.63
N LYS A 57 -35.94 -14.38 3.18
CA LYS A 57 -35.74 -15.64 3.89
C LYS A 57 -34.45 -15.54 4.68
N GLU A 58 -34.51 -15.79 5.97
CA GLU A 58 -33.34 -15.67 6.84
C GLU A 58 -32.71 -17.05 7.04
N TYR A 59 -31.48 -17.19 6.58
CA TYR A 59 -30.69 -18.41 6.75
C TYR A 59 -29.56 -18.12 7.74
N ASP A 60 -29.42 -18.99 8.74
CA ASP A 60 -28.37 -18.83 9.75
C ASP A 60 -27.19 -19.73 9.43
N ASN A 61 -26.04 -19.34 9.94
CA ASN A 61 -24.78 -20.12 9.86
C ASN A 61 -24.39 -20.48 8.43
N VAL A 62 -24.54 -19.51 7.54
CA VAL A 62 -24.11 -19.70 6.16
C VAL A 62 -22.62 -19.34 6.05
N THR A 63 -21.88 -20.15 5.34
CA THR A 63 -20.47 -19.90 5.13
C THR A 63 -20.29 -18.91 3.98
N VAL A 64 -19.58 -17.83 4.25
CA VAL A 64 -19.26 -16.79 3.27
C VAL A 64 -17.76 -16.68 3.16
N GLU A 65 -17.24 -16.79 1.94
CA GLU A 65 -15.81 -16.67 1.70
C GLU A 65 -15.55 -15.52 0.74
N ILE A 66 -14.66 -14.64 1.14
CA ILE A 66 -14.24 -13.50 0.33
C ILE A 66 -12.74 -13.34 0.49
N GLU A 67 -12.01 -13.30 -0.61
CA GLU A 67 -10.57 -13.05 -0.60
C GLU A 67 -9.81 -14.03 0.30
N GLY A 68 -10.23 -15.30 0.27
CA GLY A 68 -9.56 -16.34 1.02
C GLY A 68 -9.92 -16.41 2.49
N ARG A 69 -10.76 -15.53 2.98
CA ARG A 69 -11.24 -15.58 4.37
C ARG A 69 -12.65 -16.13 4.42
N GLU A 70 -12.90 -16.92 5.44
CA GLU A 70 -14.22 -17.50 5.66
C GLU A 70 -14.85 -16.96 6.93
N VAL A 71 -16.15 -16.76 6.88
CA VAL A 71 -16.94 -16.40 8.05
C VAL A 71 -18.28 -17.09 7.95
N GLN A 72 -18.87 -17.41 9.08
CA GLN A 72 -20.22 -17.95 9.13
C GLN A 72 -21.15 -16.92 9.75
N GLY A 73 -22.31 -16.75 9.13
CA GLY A 73 -23.26 -15.80 9.66
C GLY A 73 -24.58 -15.86 8.94
N THR A 74 -25.46 -14.95 9.30
CA THR A 74 -26.80 -14.90 8.77
C THR A 74 -26.79 -14.26 7.38
N VAL A 75 -27.48 -14.91 6.46
CA VAL A 75 -27.65 -14.42 5.09
C VAL A 75 -29.13 -14.35 4.80
N LEU A 76 -29.58 -13.22 4.27
CA LEU A 76 -30.97 -13.00 3.91
C LEU A 76 -31.12 -13.11 2.40
N ILE A 77 -32.12 -13.83 1.96
CA ILE A 77 -32.39 -14.00 0.52
C ILE A 77 -33.71 -13.31 0.19
N GLY A 78 -33.66 -12.37 -0.72
CA GLY A 78 -34.87 -11.64 -1.11
C GLY A 78 -34.62 -10.72 -2.29
N PRO A 79 -35.64 -9.97 -2.68
CA PRO A 79 -35.58 -9.16 -3.91
C PRO A 79 -34.84 -7.84 -3.73
N THR A 80 -33.57 -7.95 -3.41
CA THR A 80 -32.70 -6.79 -3.35
C THR A 80 -32.21 -6.43 -4.75
N PRO A 81 -32.12 -5.15 -5.08
CA PRO A 81 -31.54 -4.79 -6.38
C PRO A 81 -30.06 -5.05 -6.53
N VAL A 82 -29.35 -5.18 -5.40
CA VAL A 82 -27.92 -5.41 -5.40
C VAL A 82 -27.59 -6.41 -4.30
N ASN A 83 -26.74 -7.39 -4.63
CA ASN A 83 -26.26 -8.30 -3.60
C ASN A 83 -25.32 -7.56 -2.68
N ILE A 84 -25.59 -7.63 -1.37
CA ILE A 84 -24.91 -6.80 -0.38
C ILE A 84 -24.34 -7.68 0.73
N ILE A 85 -23.07 -7.48 1.05
CA ILE A 85 -22.48 -8.00 2.27
C ILE A 85 -22.47 -6.88 3.29
N GLY A 86 -23.19 -7.06 4.37
CA GLY A 86 -23.32 -6.04 5.41
C GLY A 86 -22.38 -6.25 6.57
N ARG A 87 -22.57 -5.42 7.60
CA ARG A 87 -21.62 -5.42 8.72
C ARG A 87 -21.59 -6.73 9.48
N ASN A 88 -22.70 -7.46 9.48
CA ASN A 88 -22.71 -8.75 10.15
C ASN A 88 -21.65 -9.73 9.60
N UNK A 89 -21.38 -9.74 8.32
CA UNK A 89 -20.49 -10.45 7.71
C UNK A 89 -19.24 -9.86 7.67
N LEU A 90 -19.12 -8.51 7.48
CA LEU A 90 -17.83 -7.81 7.31
C LEU A 90 -16.96 -7.87 8.55
N THR A 91 -17.56 -7.80 9.73
CA THR A 91 -16.77 -7.87 10.96
C THR A 91 -16.03 -9.19 11.06
N GLY A 92 -16.71 -10.29 10.75
CA GLY A 92 -16.06 -11.60 10.81
C GLY A 92 -14.99 -11.79 9.76
N LEU A 93 -15.13 -11.10 8.64
CA LEU A 93 -14.12 -11.11 7.58
C LEU A 93 -12.91 -10.21 7.89
N GLY A 94 -12.96 -9.49 9.01
CA GLY A 94 -11.86 -8.62 9.38
C GLY A 94 -11.84 -7.29 8.67
N CYS A 95 -12.96 -6.88 8.12
CA CYS A 95 -13.05 -5.61 7.40
C CYS A 95 -13.16 -4.45 8.38
N THR A 96 -12.38 -3.41 8.18
CA THR A 96 -12.43 -2.21 9.02
C THR A 96 -12.41 -0.97 8.15
N LEU A 97 -12.88 0.13 8.72
CA LEU A 97 -12.73 1.46 8.13
C LEU A 97 -11.55 2.15 8.80
N ASN A 98 -10.61 2.60 7.99
CA ASN A 98 -9.42 3.22 8.53
C ASN A 98 -9.26 4.61 7.95
N PHE A 99 -9.11 5.58 8.83
CA PHE A 99 -8.87 6.96 8.42
C PHE A 99 -7.42 7.28 8.72
N PRO A 100 -6.57 7.33 7.70
CA PRO A 100 -5.16 7.60 7.98
C PRO A 100 -5.04 8.93 8.69
N ILE A 101 -4.35 8.90 9.81
CA ILE A 101 -4.07 10.13 10.55
C ILE A 101 -2.94 10.81 9.81
N SER A 102 -3.27 11.83 9.02
CA SER A 102 -2.23 12.62 8.41
C SER A 102 -1.69 13.51 9.52
N LYS A 103 -0.44 13.36 9.83
CA LYS A 103 0.13 14.25 10.82
C LYS A 103 0.18 15.65 10.22
N UNK A 104 -0.38 16.30 10.83
CA UNK A 104 -0.43 17.61 10.46
C UNK A 104 0.85 18.23 10.42
N GLU A 105 1.46 17.71 11.36
CA GLU A 105 2.83 18.18 11.47
C GLU A 105 3.71 17.43 10.50
N THR A 106 4.27 18.18 9.58
CA THR A 106 5.32 17.63 8.74
C THR A 106 6.67 17.92 9.36
N VAL A 107 7.66 17.10 9.02
CA VAL A 107 9.02 17.31 9.48
C VAL A 107 9.69 18.30 8.53
N PRO A 108 10.19 19.45 9.03
CA PRO A 108 10.86 20.38 8.13
C PRO A 108 12.11 19.76 7.51
N VAL A 109 12.28 19.99 6.23
CA VAL A 109 13.41 19.44 5.47
C VAL A 109 14.07 20.55 4.69
N LYS A 110 15.39 20.50 4.60
CA LYS A 110 16.16 21.48 3.85
C LYS A 110 17.15 20.79 2.92
N LEU A 111 17.51 21.49 1.87
CA LEU A 111 18.66 21.09 1.07
C LEU A 111 19.94 21.39 1.85
N LYS A 112 21.04 20.78 1.44
CA LYS A 112 22.33 21.11 2.01
C LYS A 112 22.65 22.57 1.76
N PRO A 113 23.43 23.21 2.67
CA PRO A 113 23.74 24.63 2.47
C PRO A 113 24.40 24.89 1.12
N GLY A 114 23.93 25.95 0.47
CA GLY A 114 24.49 26.36 -0.80
C GLY A 114 24.04 25.56 -2.00
N MET A 115 23.16 24.60 -1.81
CA MET A 115 22.70 23.76 -2.93
C MET A 115 21.29 24.12 -3.35
N ASP A 116 21.04 24.00 -4.64
CA ASP A 116 19.69 24.15 -5.20
C ASP A 116 19.12 22.77 -5.49
N GLY A 117 17.86 22.72 -5.91
CA GLY A 117 17.19 21.47 -6.23
C GLY A 117 17.72 20.83 -7.51
N PRO A 118 17.33 19.59 -7.77
CA PRO A 118 17.83 18.88 -8.95
C PRO A 118 17.20 19.39 -10.23
N LYS A 119 17.98 19.42 -11.30
CA LYS A 119 17.53 19.82 -12.63
C LYS A 119 18.05 18.80 -13.63
N VAL A 120 17.57 17.57 -13.51
CA VAL A 120 18.06 16.47 -14.31
C VAL A 120 17.08 16.20 -15.44
N LYS A 121 17.61 16.08 -16.64
CA LYS A 121 16.79 15.93 -17.83
C LYS A 121 16.08 14.58 -17.86
N GLN A 122 14.83 14.58 -18.32
CA GLN A 122 14.07 13.35 -18.52
C GLN A 122 14.47 12.71 -19.83
N TRP A 123 14.84 11.43 -19.77
CA TRP A 123 15.16 10.66 -20.97
C TRP A 123 13.88 10.37 -21.74
N PRO A 124 13.96 10.25 -23.06
CA PRO A 124 12.79 9.82 -23.85
C PRO A 124 12.35 8.44 -23.44
N LEU A 125 11.05 8.21 -23.48
CA LEU A 125 10.45 6.93 -23.13
C LEU A 125 9.61 6.42 -24.27
N SER A 126 9.47 5.10 -24.38
CA SER A 126 8.64 4.50 -25.39
C SER A 126 7.17 4.83 -25.13
N LYS A 127 6.35 4.72 -26.17
CA LYS A 127 4.92 4.97 -26.05
C LYS A 127 4.30 4.08 -24.97
N GLU A 128 4.70 2.81 -24.94
CA GLU A 128 4.16 1.86 -23.97
C GLU A 128 4.47 2.31 -22.54
N LYS A 129 5.69 2.76 -22.30
CA LYS A 129 6.08 3.19 -20.97
C LYS A 129 5.39 4.49 -20.58
N ILE A 130 5.23 5.41 -21.53
CA ILE A 130 4.51 6.65 -21.25
C ILE A 130 3.06 6.35 -20.85
N GLU A 131 2.41 5.45 -21.56
CA GLU A 131 1.04 5.07 -21.22
C GLU A 131 0.96 4.46 -19.83
N ALA A 132 1.92 3.60 -19.50
CA ALA A 132 1.94 2.96 -18.17
C ALA A 132 2.14 4.00 -17.07
N LEU A 133 3.09 4.90 -17.27
CA LEU A 133 3.36 5.93 -16.27
C LEU A 133 2.20 6.91 -16.13
N THR A 134 1.54 7.21 -17.23
CA THR A 134 0.37 8.08 -17.17
C THR A 134 -0.72 7.47 -16.30
N ALA A 135 -0.99 6.18 -16.47
CA ALA A 135 -2.01 5.51 -15.67
C ALA A 135 -1.62 5.48 -14.20
N ILE A 136 -0.35 5.17 -13.92
CA ILE A 136 0.12 5.12 -12.54
C ILE A 136 0.00 6.49 -11.87
N CYS A 137 0.41 7.54 -12.59
CA CYS A 137 0.38 8.88 -12.00
C CYS A 137 -1.03 9.40 -11.84
N GLN A 138 -1.94 9.06 -12.73
CA GLN A 138 -3.34 9.45 -12.56
C GLN A 138 -3.90 8.82 -11.28
N GLU A 139 -3.58 7.58 -11.04
CA GLU A 139 -4.02 6.92 -9.81
C GLU A 139 -3.40 7.57 -8.58
N MET A 140 -2.10 7.86 -8.62
CA MET A 140 -1.43 8.52 -7.51
C MET A 140 -2.01 9.91 -7.25
N GLU A 141 -2.34 10.62 -8.31
CA GLU A 141 -2.95 11.95 -8.17
C GLU A 141 -4.30 11.86 -7.48
N GLN A 142 -5.13 10.88 -7.89
CA GLN A 142 -6.43 10.69 -7.26
C GLN A 142 -6.29 10.35 -5.78
N GLU A 143 -5.23 9.64 -5.42
CA GLU A 143 -4.98 9.28 -4.04
C GLU A 143 -4.33 10.40 -3.23
N GLY A 144 -4.04 11.53 -3.86
CA GLY A 144 -3.44 12.66 -3.17
C GLY A 144 -1.95 12.56 -2.96
N LYS A 145 -1.31 11.56 -3.54
CA LYS A 145 0.12 11.35 -3.34
C LYS A 145 0.96 12.33 -4.12
N ILE A 146 0.48 12.74 -5.30
CA ILE A 146 1.16 13.73 -6.14
C ILE A 146 0.16 14.75 -6.62
N SER A 147 0.65 15.91 -7.07
CA SER A 147 -0.18 16.98 -7.64
C SER A 147 0.44 17.50 -8.93
N ARG A 148 -0.44 17.92 -9.86
CA ARG A 148 0.02 18.57 -11.08
C ARG A 148 0.68 19.90 -10.73
N ILE A 149 1.75 20.22 -11.44
CA ILE A 149 2.44 21.50 -11.27
C ILE A 149 2.61 22.18 -12.62
N GLY A 150 2.86 23.47 -12.55
CA GLY A 150 3.01 24.28 -13.73
C GLY A 150 4.45 24.45 -14.18
N PRO A 151 4.65 25.23 -15.25
CA PRO A 151 6.00 25.41 -15.80
C PRO A 151 6.89 26.30 -14.97
N GLU A 152 6.35 26.96 -13.95
CA GLU A 152 7.17 27.85 -13.12
C GLU A 152 8.16 27.09 -12.25
N ASN A 153 7.95 25.80 -12.01
CA ASN A 153 8.86 24.99 -11.23
C ASN A 153 10.05 24.57 -12.11
N PRO A 154 11.28 24.98 -11.75
CA PRO A 154 12.43 24.69 -12.62
C PRO A 154 13.08 23.33 -12.36
N TYR A 155 12.62 22.60 -11.35
CA TYR A 155 13.31 21.38 -10.93
C TYR A 155 12.80 20.17 -11.69
N ASN A 156 13.63 19.16 -11.77
CA ASN A 156 13.21 17.91 -12.39
C ASN A 156 14.10 16.74 -11.97
N THR A 157 13.46 15.61 -11.76
CA THR A 157 14.11 14.33 -11.51
C THR A 157 13.59 13.33 -12.54
N PRO A 158 14.46 12.54 -13.14
CA PRO A 158 14.00 11.61 -14.19
C PRO A 158 13.24 10.43 -13.63
N ILE A 159 12.30 9.93 -14.41
CA ILE A 159 11.53 8.75 -14.05
C ILE A 159 11.67 7.69 -15.14
N PHE A 160 11.43 6.46 -14.73
CA PHE A 160 11.49 5.28 -15.59
C PHE A 160 10.32 4.37 -15.30
N ALA A 161 9.98 3.53 -16.27
CA ALA A 161 9.00 2.46 -16.07
C ALA A 161 9.73 1.14 -16.17
N ILE A 162 9.55 0.30 -15.16
CA ILE A 162 10.19 -1.02 -15.14
C ILE A 162 9.13 -2.07 -14.84
N LYS A 163 9.45 -3.31 -15.20
CA LYS A 163 8.64 -4.45 -14.79
C LYS A 163 9.45 -5.30 -13.84
N LYS A 164 8.81 -5.76 -12.79
CA LYS A 164 9.48 -6.67 -11.87
C LYS A 164 9.58 -8.05 -12.49
N LYS A 165 10.52 -8.83 -12.02
CA LYS A 165 10.70 -10.22 -12.44
C LYS A 165 9.38 -10.96 -12.27
N ASP A 166 9.00 -11.72 -13.29
CA ASP A 166 7.81 -12.56 -13.28
C ASP A 166 6.52 -11.77 -13.11
N SER A 167 6.51 -10.51 -13.55
CA SER A 167 5.34 -9.68 -13.47
C SER A 167 5.06 -9.01 -14.79
N THR A 168 3.78 -8.84 -15.10
CA THR A 168 3.37 -8.08 -16.27
C THR A 168 3.03 -6.63 -15.93
N LYS A 169 3.06 -6.29 -14.63
CA LYS A 169 2.72 -4.96 -14.19
C LYS A 169 3.89 -4.01 -14.33
N TRP A 170 3.62 -2.82 -14.84
CA TRP A 170 4.59 -1.74 -14.85
C TRP A 170 4.71 -1.10 -13.48
N ARG A 171 5.91 -0.68 -13.16
CA ARG A 171 6.19 0.03 -11.92
C ARG A 171 6.94 1.31 -12.23
N LYS A 172 6.58 2.38 -11.53
CA LYS A 172 7.24 3.67 -11.67
C LYS A 172 8.49 3.69 -10.80
N LEU A 173 9.60 4.11 -11.38
CA LEU A 173 10.85 4.30 -10.66
C LEU A 173 11.29 5.75 -10.83
N VAL A 174 11.50 6.43 -9.71
CA VAL A 174 11.99 7.80 -9.73
C VAL A 174 13.46 7.77 -9.30
N ASP A 175 14.32 8.36 -10.11
CA ASP A 175 15.75 8.33 -9.83
C ASP A 175 16.13 9.54 -8.99
N PHE A 176 16.01 9.40 -7.68
CA PHE A 176 16.28 10.49 -6.74
C PHE A 176 17.74 10.61 -6.37
N ARG A 177 18.66 10.00 -7.11
CA ARG A 177 20.08 10.07 -6.73
C ARG A 177 20.56 11.50 -6.61
N GLU A 178 20.17 12.38 -7.54
CA GLU A 178 20.62 13.76 -7.48
C GLU A 178 19.97 14.52 -6.33
N LEU A 179 18.66 14.33 -6.13
CA LEU A 179 18.02 14.96 -4.98
C LEU A 179 18.61 14.44 -3.67
N ASN A 180 18.91 13.16 -3.60
CA ASN A 180 19.50 12.60 -2.39
C ASN A 180 20.84 13.24 -2.06
N LYS A 181 21.67 13.51 -3.08
CA LYS A 181 22.94 14.18 -2.86
C LYS A 181 22.74 15.58 -2.29
N ARG A 182 21.67 16.23 -2.66
CA ARG A 182 21.42 17.63 -2.31
C ARG A 182 20.57 17.79 -1.07
N THR A 183 20.05 16.71 -0.51
CA THR A 183 19.22 16.74 0.69
C THR A 183 20.08 16.70 1.94
N GLN A 184 19.65 17.43 2.99
CA GLN A 184 20.36 17.41 4.27
C GLN A 184 20.62 16.00 4.76
N ASP A 185 21.62 15.84 5.59
CA ASP A 185 21.89 14.55 6.21
C ASP A 185 21.06 14.41 7.49
N PHE A 186 20.38 13.29 7.60
CA PHE A 186 19.44 13.08 8.70
C PHE A 186 20.08 12.42 9.90
N TRP A 187 21.13 11.62 9.67
CA TRP A 187 21.76 10.97 10.82
C TRP A 187 22.40 11.98 11.76
N GLU A 188 22.73 13.17 11.27
CA GLU A 188 23.29 14.21 12.11
C GLU A 188 22.30 14.74 13.12
N VAL A 189 21.00 14.55 12.87
CA VAL A 189 19.96 14.99 13.79
C VAL A 189 19.28 13.79 14.43
N GLN A 190 20.03 12.70 14.62
CA GLN A 190 19.60 11.51 15.33
C GLN A 190 18.57 10.66 14.63
N LEU A 191 18.40 10.87 13.35
CA LEU A 191 17.53 10.01 12.57
C LEU A 191 18.31 8.94 11.82
N GLY A 192 19.60 8.79 12.15
CA GLY A 192 20.41 7.74 11.59
C GLY A 192 19.94 6.36 12.04
N ILE A 193 20.06 5.40 11.15
CA ILE A 193 19.63 4.03 11.41
C ILE A 193 20.89 3.19 11.59
N PRO A 194 21.17 2.71 12.81
CA PRO A 194 22.40 1.92 13.00
C PRO A 194 22.30 0.60 12.26
N HIS A 195 23.36 0.28 11.54
CA HIS A 195 23.47 -0.99 10.86
C HIS A 195 23.87 -2.07 11.87
N PRO A 196 23.05 -3.10 12.07
CA PRO A 196 23.46 -4.16 12.99
C PRO A 196 24.65 -4.90 12.45
N GLY A 197 25.70 -4.97 13.23
CA GLY A 197 26.91 -5.63 12.79
C GLY A 197 26.75 -7.10 12.52
N GLY A 198 25.79 -7.74 13.19
CA GLY A 198 25.58 -9.17 13.04
C GLY A 198 24.66 -9.57 11.91
N LEU A 199 24.08 -8.64 11.18
CA LEU A 199 23.14 -9.01 10.15
C LEU A 199 23.78 -9.84 9.04
N LYS A 200 25.02 -9.49 8.66
CA LYS A 200 25.71 -10.21 7.59
C LYS A 200 26.08 -11.64 8.00
N GLN A 201 26.11 -11.92 9.28
CA GLN A 201 26.48 -13.23 9.78
C GLN A 201 25.28 -14.15 9.98
N LYS A 202 24.09 -13.66 9.72
CA LYS A 202 22.90 -14.49 9.91
C LYS A 202 22.80 -15.57 8.83
N GLN A 203 22.21 -16.71 9.23
CA GLN A 203 22.03 -17.83 8.30
C GLN A 203 21.16 -17.44 7.12
N SER A 204 20.11 -16.70 7.36
CA SER A 204 19.15 -16.31 6.32
C SER A 204 18.80 -14.85 6.47
N VAL A 205 18.72 -14.15 5.34
CA VAL A 205 18.26 -12.77 5.29
C VAL A 205 17.24 -12.63 4.20
N THR A 206 16.09 -12.07 4.54
CA THR A 206 15.03 -11.78 3.57
C THR A 206 14.87 -10.27 3.47
N VAL A 207 14.70 -9.78 2.24
CA VAL A 207 14.53 -8.35 1.99
C VAL A 207 13.08 -8.09 1.60
N LEU A 208 12.42 -7.22 2.35
CA LEU A 208 11.03 -6.83 2.09
C LEU A 208 11.00 -5.38 1.62
N ASP A 209 10.15 -5.11 0.63
CA ASP A 209 9.94 -3.75 0.15
C ASP A 209 8.84 -3.10 1.01
N VAL A 210 9.19 -2.04 1.74
CA VAL A 210 8.23 -1.34 2.58
C VAL A 210 7.96 0.09 2.10
N GLY A 211 8.28 0.37 0.85
CA GLY A 211 8.15 1.72 0.35
C GLY A 211 6.73 2.27 0.36
N ASP A 212 5.72 1.41 0.30
CA ASP A 212 4.33 1.88 0.35
C ASP A 212 4.00 2.59 1.66
N ALA A 213 4.71 2.27 2.74
CA ALA A 213 4.43 2.89 4.03
C ALA A 213 4.68 4.40 4.00
N TYR A 214 5.63 4.84 3.18
CA TYR A 214 5.99 6.25 3.11
C TYR A 214 4.84 7.11 2.61
N PHE A 215 3.95 6.53 1.79
CA PHE A 215 2.86 7.28 1.20
C PHE A 215 1.80 7.70 2.22
N SER A 216 1.88 7.19 3.44
CA SER A 216 0.97 7.60 4.50
C SER A 216 1.42 8.87 5.22
N CYS A 217 2.60 9.38 4.93
CA CYS A 217 3.17 10.54 5.62
C CYS A 217 3.29 11.73 4.68
N PRO A 218 2.78 12.91 5.08
CA PRO A 218 2.93 14.08 4.22
C PRO A 218 4.36 14.60 4.21
N LEU A 219 4.74 15.16 3.08
CA LEU A 219 6.04 15.79 2.91
C LEU A 219 5.93 17.27 3.22
N ASP A 220 6.95 17.82 3.85
CA ASP A 220 7.05 19.25 4.13
C ASP A 220 6.65 20.05 2.88
N PRO A 221 5.60 20.90 2.96
CA PRO A 221 5.17 21.61 1.75
C PRO A 221 6.24 22.45 1.10
N ASP A 222 7.15 23.05 1.89
CA ASP A 222 8.21 23.88 1.32
C ASP A 222 9.24 23.08 0.55
N PHE A 223 9.29 21.77 0.73
CA PHE A 223 10.24 20.90 0.06
C PHE A 223 9.67 20.24 -1.18
N ARG A 224 8.35 20.21 -1.33
CA ARG A 224 7.69 19.43 -2.38
C ARG A 224 8.17 19.83 -3.78
N LYS A 225 8.47 21.09 -3.98
CA LYS A 225 8.89 21.56 -5.31
C LYS A 225 10.14 20.84 -5.82
N TYR A 226 10.98 20.37 -4.91
CA TYR A 226 12.23 19.69 -5.31
C TYR A 226 11.99 18.26 -5.77
N THR A 227 10.82 17.71 -5.57
CA THR A 227 10.50 16.34 -6.00
C THR A 227 9.86 16.29 -7.38
N ALA A 228 9.86 17.40 -8.10
CA ALA A 228 9.18 17.51 -9.39
C ALA A 228 9.74 16.51 -10.41
N PHE A 229 8.84 15.96 -11.21
CA PHE A 229 9.20 15.06 -12.29
C PHE A 229 8.26 15.25 -13.47
N THR A 230 8.59 14.63 -14.59
CA THR A 230 7.90 14.85 -15.84
C THR A 230 7.62 13.54 -16.56
N ILE A 231 6.39 13.34 -17.01
CA ILE A 231 6.10 12.27 -17.97
C ILE A 231 6.25 12.91 -19.37
N PRO A 232 7.24 12.47 -20.15
CA PRO A 232 7.42 13.10 -21.46
C PRO A 232 6.31 12.72 -22.43
N SER A 233 6.14 13.52 -23.46
CA SER A 233 5.22 13.15 -24.55
C SER A 233 5.96 12.27 -25.55
N THR A 234 5.16 11.57 -26.36
CA THR A 234 5.73 10.72 -27.40
C THR A 234 6.55 11.60 -28.36
N ASN A 235 7.81 11.23 -28.58
CA ASN A 235 8.72 11.97 -29.44
C ASN A 235 8.88 13.43 -29.00
N ASN A 236 8.54 13.76 -27.77
CA ASN A 236 8.65 15.13 -27.25
C ASN A 236 7.91 16.16 -28.09
N GLU A 237 6.79 15.74 -28.68
CA GLU A 237 6.04 16.62 -29.57
C GLU A 237 5.27 17.69 -28.82
N THR A 238 4.91 17.43 -27.55
CA THR A 238 4.21 18.39 -26.72
C THR A 238 4.92 18.47 -25.38
N PRO A 239 4.61 19.50 -24.58
CA PRO A 239 5.19 19.55 -23.24
C PRO A 239 4.75 18.34 -22.43
N GLY A 240 5.64 17.85 -21.59
CA GLY A 240 5.33 16.74 -20.72
C GLY A 240 4.38 17.13 -19.62
N VAL A 241 3.84 16.13 -18.93
CA VAL A 241 2.98 16.34 -17.78
C VAL A 241 3.84 16.35 -16.54
N ARG A 242 3.68 17.40 -15.72
CA ARG A 242 4.56 17.63 -14.57
C ARG A 242 3.81 17.40 -13.27
N TYR A 243 4.49 16.79 -12.32
CA TYR A 243 3.96 16.50 -10.99
C TYR A 243 4.99 16.79 -9.92
N GLN A 244 4.53 16.93 -8.70
CA GLN A 244 5.39 16.92 -7.52
C GLN A 244 4.75 16.05 -6.44
N TYR A 245 5.55 15.60 -5.49
CA TYR A 245 5.06 14.74 -4.42
C TYR A 245 4.45 15.57 -3.27
N ASN A 246 3.36 15.04 -2.71
CA ASN A 246 2.76 15.58 -1.49
C ASN A 246 3.10 14.74 -0.28
N VAL A 247 3.62 13.53 -0.50
CA VAL A 247 3.93 12.56 0.56
C VAL A 247 5.38 12.15 0.42
N LEU A 248 5.89 11.43 1.42
CA LEU A 248 7.28 10.96 1.38
C LEU A 248 7.47 10.05 0.17
N PRO A 249 8.39 10.42 -0.74
CA PRO A 249 8.55 9.60 -1.96
C PRO A 249 9.39 8.36 -1.72
N GLN A 250 9.08 7.31 -2.44
CA GLN A 250 9.94 6.14 -2.46
C GLN A 250 11.26 6.48 -3.13
N GLY A 251 12.35 5.99 -2.54
CA GLY A 251 13.68 6.20 -3.08
C GLY A 251 14.37 7.49 -2.67
N TRP A 252 13.70 8.34 -1.91
CA TRP A 252 14.31 9.55 -1.36
C TRP A 252 14.86 9.24 0.02
N LYS A 253 16.11 9.69 0.28
CA LYS A 253 16.76 9.32 1.54
C LYS A 253 16.05 9.85 2.77
N GLY A 254 15.27 10.91 2.62
CA GLY A 254 14.52 11.47 3.74
C GLY A 254 13.35 10.62 4.18
N SER A 255 12.81 9.79 3.28
CA SER A 255 11.60 9.03 3.61
C SER A 255 11.83 8.02 4.73
N PRO A 256 12.84 7.15 4.64
CA PRO A 256 13.08 6.25 5.78
C PRO A 256 13.49 7.00 7.03
N ALA A 257 14.24 8.09 6.91
CA ALA A 257 14.67 8.83 8.09
C ALA A 257 13.49 9.46 8.83
N ILE A 258 12.58 10.06 8.08
CA ILE A 258 11.41 10.71 8.68
C ILE A 258 10.44 9.66 9.23
N PHE A 259 10.28 8.54 8.51
CA PHE A 259 9.35 7.49 8.93
C PHE A 259 9.92 6.60 10.03
N GLN A 260 11.19 6.78 10.41
CA GLN A 260 11.86 5.84 11.31
C GLN A 260 11.12 5.66 12.62
N SER A 261 10.70 6.76 13.25
CA SER A 261 10.03 6.65 14.53
C SER A 261 8.72 5.88 14.42
N SER A 262 7.99 6.09 13.32
CA SER A 262 6.76 5.34 13.10
C SER A 262 7.05 3.86 12.86
N MET A 263 8.08 3.57 12.08
CA MET A 263 8.43 2.17 11.82
C MET A 263 8.86 1.47 13.10
N THR A 264 9.60 2.15 13.95
CA THR A 264 9.99 1.59 15.23
C THR A 264 8.78 1.20 16.07
N LYS A 265 7.79 2.09 16.13
CA LYS A 265 6.57 1.79 16.86
C LYS A 265 5.81 0.62 16.26
N ILE A 266 5.75 0.58 14.93
CA ILE A 266 5.03 -0.49 14.24
C ILE A 266 5.69 -1.84 14.49
N LEU A 267 7.02 -1.87 14.47
CA LEU A 267 7.77 -3.12 14.62
C LEU A 267 7.91 -3.58 16.06
N ASP A 268 7.70 -2.70 17.03
CA ASP A 268 8.00 -3.01 18.43
C ASP A 268 7.30 -4.28 18.94
N PRO A 269 5.97 -4.45 18.72
CA PRO A 269 5.34 -5.69 19.21
C PRO A 269 5.93 -6.94 18.59
N PHE A 270 6.24 -6.89 17.28
CA PHE A 270 6.82 -8.05 16.63
C PHE A 270 8.21 -8.36 17.17
N ARG A 271 9.02 -7.31 17.40
CA ARG A 271 10.36 -7.51 17.94
C ARG A 271 10.32 -8.14 19.33
N LYS A 272 9.38 -7.72 20.16
CA LYS A 272 9.25 -8.28 21.49
C LYS A 272 8.88 -9.75 21.49
N GLU A 273 8.03 -10.14 20.53
CA GLU A 273 7.63 -11.54 20.43
C GLU A 273 8.63 -12.40 19.69
N ASN A 274 9.57 -11.77 18.96
CA ASN A 274 10.53 -12.49 18.14
C ASN A 274 11.95 -11.95 18.38
N PRO A 275 12.46 -12.11 19.59
CA PRO A 275 13.78 -11.52 19.91
C PRO A 275 14.94 -12.15 19.13
N ASP A 276 14.71 -13.34 18.53
CA ASP A 276 15.72 -14.01 17.74
C ASP A 276 15.78 -13.55 16.30
N ILE A 277 14.93 -12.58 15.92
CA ILE A 277 14.91 -12.02 14.57
C ILE A 277 15.54 -10.62 14.61
N GLU A 278 16.46 -10.36 13.69
CA GLU A 278 17.02 -9.01 13.53
C GLU A 278 16.35 -8.31 12.35
N ILE A 279 15.94 -7.07 12.57
CA ILE A 279 15.28 -6.27 11.52
C ILE A 279 16.04 -4.97 11.36
N TYR A 280 16.42 -4.66 10.12
CA TYR A 280 17.15 -3.44 9.81
C TYR A 280 16.46 -2.74 8.63
N GLN A 281 16.18 -1.45 8.80
CA GLN A 281 15.57 -0.64 7.74
C GLN A 281 16.64 0.14 7.01
N TYR A 282 16.67 0.00 5.67
CA TYR A 282 17.55 0.80 4.84
C TYR A 282 16.79 1.20 3.57
N MET A 283 16.66 2.51 3.35
CA MET A 283 15.91 3.05 2.22
C MET A 283 14.50 2.46 2.19
N ASP A 284 14.09 1.88 1.09
CA ASP A 284 12.75 1.32 0.94
C ASP A 284 12.66 -0.13 1.40
N ASP A 285 13.69 -0.66 2.02
CA ASP A 285 13.77 -2.09 2.33
C ASP A 285 13.86 -2.36 3.82
N LEU A 286 13.27 -3.48 4.23
CA LEU A 286 13.51 -4.09 5.53
C LEU A 286 14.33 -5.35 5.33
N TYR A 287 15.43 -5.46 6.05
CA TYR A 287 16.26 -6.66 6.05
C TYR A 287 15.94 -7.46 7.29
N VAL A 288 15.50 -8.70 7.10
CA VAL A 288 15.04 -9.56 8.18
C VAL A 288 15.98 -10.76 8.25
N GLY A 289 16.77 -10.82 9.31
CA GLY A 289 17.79 -11.84 9.45
C GLY A 289 17.56 -12.75 10.65
N SER A 290 17.91 -14.02 10.49
CA SER A 290 17.83 -14.97 11.58
C SER A 290 18.80 -16.11 11.35
N ASP A 291 19.04 -16.87 12.43
CA ASP A 291 19.81 -18.11 12.36
C ASP A 291 18.92 -19.33 12.43
N LEU A 292 17.62 -19.15 12.23
CA LEU A 292 16.66 -20.23 12.27
C LEU A 292 16.77 -21.11 11.02
N PRO A 293 16.32 -22.38 11.11
CA PRO A 293 16.20 -23.17 9.88
C PRO A 293 15.34 -22.44 8.85
N LEU A 294 15.63 -22.68 7.57
CA LEU A 294 15.02 -21.89 6.51
C LEU A 294 13.51 -21.89 6.56
N ALA A 295 12.89 -23.05 6.83
CA ALA A 295 11.43 -23.10 6.88
C ALA A 295 10.88 -22.25 8.01
N GLU A 296 11.54 -22.25 9.18
CA GLU A 296 11.12 -21.42 10.30
C GLU A 296 11.36 -19.95 10.01
N HIS A 297 12.48 -19.64 9.37
CA HIS A 297 12.76 -18.27 8.96
C HIS A 297 11.66 -17.73 8.07
N ARG A 298 11.27 -18.49 7.06
CA ARG A 298 10.21 -18.07 6.14
C ARG A 298 8.87 -17.89 6.85
N LYS A 299 8.59 -18.75 7.82
CA LYS A 299 7.36 -18.63 8.59
C LYS A 299 7.33 -17.33 9.37
N ARG A 300 8.47 -16.98 10.02
CA ARG A 300 8.53 -15.73 10.78
C ARG A 300 8.44 -14.52 9.88
N VAL A 301 9.02 -14.58 8.69
CA VAL A 301 8.91 -13.50 7.73
C VAL A 301 7.45 -13.30 7.32
N GLU A 302 6.71 -14.38 7.11
CA GLU A 302 5.29 -14.26 6.77
C GLU A 302 4.49 -13.66 7.92
N LEU A 303 4.84 -14.00 9.16
CA LEU A 303 4.20 -13.39 10.31
C LEU A 303 4.47 -11.88 10.37
N LEU A 304 5.69 -11.49 10.05
CA LEU A 304 6.03 -10.07 9.99
C LEU A 304 5.24 -9.37 8.89
N ARG A 305 5.13 -10.00 7.73
CA ARG A 305 4.36 -9.42 6.63
C ARG A 305 2.90 -9.24 7.01
N GLU A 306 2.32 -10.21 7.71
CA GLU A 306 0.96 -10.09 8.20
C GLU A 306 0.83 -8.96 9.22
N HIS A 307 1.82 -8.82 10.08
CA HIS A 307 1.84 -7.74 11.06
C HIS A 307 1.83 -6.37 10.38
N LEU A 308 2.69 -6.21 9.36
CA LEU A 308 2.74 -4.95 8.61
C LEU A 308 1.47 -4.74 7.80
N TYR A 309 0.89 -5.81 7.29
CA TYR A 309 -0.34 -5.71 6.51
C TYR A 309 -1.48 -5.14 7.35
N GLN A 310 -1.50 -5.43 8.64
CA GLN A 310 -2.52 -4.88 9.52
C GLN A 310 -2.41 -3.36 9.65
N TRP A 311 -1.24 -2.80 9.36
CA TRP A 311 -1.05 -1.36 9.29
C TRP A 311 -1.30 -0.80 7.89
N GLY A 312 -1.73 -1.64 6.97
CA GLY A 312 -2.06 -1.22 5.61
C GLY A 312 -0.91 -1.28 4.63
N PHE A 313 0.19 -1.92 5.00
CA PHE A 313 1.37 -1.97 4.13
C PHE A 313 1.47 -3.33 3.46
N THR A 314 1.52 -3.34 2.13
CA THR A 314 1.92 -4.52 1.40
C THR A 314 3.44 -4.55 1.33
N THR A 315 4.00 -5.73 1.49
CA THR A 315 5.44 -5.88 1.57
C THR A 315 5.90 -6.98 0.63
N PRO A 316 6.01 -6.67 -0.67
CA PRO A 316 6.47 -7.69 -1.59
C PRO A 316 7.85 -8.21 -1.21
N ASP A 317 8.01 -9.51 -1.34
CA ASP A 317 9.25 -10.18 -1.03
C ASP A 317 10.22 -9.93 -2.18
N LYS A 318 11.31 -9.19 -1.90
CA LYS A 318 12.25 -8.92 -2.97
C LYS A 318 13.11 -10.12 -3.29
N LYS A 319 13.78 -10.68 -2.26
CA LYS A 319 14.70 -11.76 -2.51
C LYS A 319 15.13 -12.40 -1.20
N HIS A 320 15.18 -13.71 -1.17
CA HIS A 320 15.76 -14.43 -0.06
C HIS A 320 17.24 -14.61 -0.31
N GLN A 321 18.09 -13.99 0.49
CA GLN A 321 19.53 -14.04 0.32
C GLN A 321 20.20 -14.53 1.59
N LYS A 322 21.15 -15.45 1.43
CA LYS A 322 21.88 -15.99 2.56
C LYS A 322 23.21 -15.29 2.79
N GLU A 323 23.78 -14.70 1.75
CA GLU A 323 25.11 -14.12 1.84
C GLU A 323 25.12 -12.71 1.29
N PRO A 324 25.99 -11.83 1.82
CA PRO A 324 26.11 -10.48 1.29
C PRO A 324 26.67 -10.48 -0.12
N PRO A 325 26.44 -9.44 -0.89
CA PRO A 325 25.59 -8.28 -0.55
C PRO A 325 24.10 -8.59 -0.70
N PHE A 326 23.35 -8.05 0.22
CA PHE A 326 21.90 -8.30 0.23
C PHE A 326 21.16 -7.26 -0.58
#